data_508c2454f087cfd687ad130d2bdd8f4f
#
_entry.id   508c2454f087cfd687ad130d2bdd8f4f
#
_cell.length_a   1.000
_cell.length_b   1.000
_cell.length_c   1.000
_cell.angle_alpha   90.00
_cell.angle_beta   90.00
_cell.angle_gamma   90.00
#
_symmetry.space_group_name_H-M   'P 1'
#
loop_
_entity.id
_entity.type
_entity.pdbx_description
1 polymer ?
#
loop_
_entity_poly.entity_id
_entity_poly.type
_entity_poly.pdbx_seq_one_letter_code
_entity_poly.pdbx_strand_id
1 'polypeptide(L)'
;MEDEATRPSSPPPPAASAASSVLADDDLLREILLRLAFPTTLVRASLVSTRWLGLASDPAFIRRFRARNPPRLLGFYHTARRDEQPAFVPLPQPPELAPVLRRRRRLAGFALGGADVSAVVFDCRNGRLLRAKFPPPPDELRFGVVSPLLPPARQPPDLPPNLHSQLHQVPNDARVLRPGWMLLPEEEDGGGDDLSYTLVVFIRRGRELFSRAVLVRGESDDQIRTSDPIALPKHYWPNKKMNRGLLFHGSLYMLGREHVLGLNLASMSLLLIKLPDGVEQLEHMGNLELLRDGDSGLYLAHLKGFQIHVWHRATDGSGNGGDWEMVDTMSLHQSFGQVARPDWESGDPSLGDALVSLRRVEDNAELFLTIDRVIFHIHIASRTANKVFEMTPKEDIGFEIFPFMMIWPPTFPALNYDDDDDDDQ
;
A
#
# COMPACT_ATOMS: atom_id res chain seq x y z
N MET A 1 -14.80 71.21 24.16
CA MET A 1 -15.61 70.12 24.68
C MET A 1 -16.41 69.61 23.50
N GLU A 2 -15.81 68.67 22.76
CA GLU A 2 -16.42 68.03 21.60
C GLU A 2 -16.82 66.61 22.01
N ASP A 3 -18.12 66.33 21.93
CA ASP A 3 -18.73 65.03 22.22
C ASP A 3 -18.31 64.04 21.14
N GLU A 4 -17.51 63.07 21.49
CA GLU A 4 -17.16 61.94 20.66
C GLU A 4 -18.32 60.89 20.71
N ALA A 5 -19.21 60.99 19.73
CA ALA A 5 -20.34 60.12 19.59
C ALA A 5 -19.86 58.72 19.25
N THR A 6 -19.89 57.82 20.25
CA THR A 6 -19.70 56.35 20.12
C THR A 6 -20.73 55.80 19.13
N ARG A 7 -20.28 55.38 17.93
CA ARG A 7 -21.13 54.64 16.99
C ARG A 7 -21.49 53.28 17.60
N PRO A 8 -22.76 52.92 17.70
CA PRO A 8 -23.16 51.60 18.07
C PRO A 8 -22.71 50.61 16.98
N SER A 9 -21.92 49.58 17.36
CA SER A 9 -21.57 48.48 16.49
C SER A 9 -22.84 47.71 16.15
N SER A 10 -23.16 47.66 14.84
CA SER A 10 -24.29 46.86 14.35
C SER A 10 -24.15 45.40 14.79
N PRO A 11 -25.23 44.74 15.25
CA PRO A 11 -25.17 43.32 15.58
C PRO A 11 -24.81 42.52 14.34
N PRO A 12 -24.00 41.44 14.47
CA PRO A 12 -23.62 40.61 13.32
C PRO A 12 -24.89 40.00 12.69
N PRO A 13 -24.90 39.80 11.36
CA PRO A 13 -26.06 39.26 10.66
C PRO A 13 -26.40 37.86 11.21
N PRO A 14 -27.70 37.49 11.29
CA PRO A 14 -28.17 36.26 11.97
C PRO A 14 -27.54 34.96 11.42
N ALA A 15 -27.11 34.93 10.15
CA ALA A 15 -26.41 33.79 9.57
C ALA A 15 -24.98 33.59 10.13
N ALA A 16 -24.26 34.63 10.48
CA ALA A 16 -22.94 34.56 11.10
C ALA A 16 -23.01 34.02 12.54
N SER A 17 -24.06 34.38 13.29
CA SER A 17 -24.31 33.86 14.63
C SER A 17 -24.63 32.36 14.63
N ALA A 18 -25.46 31.88 13.69
CA ALA A 18 -25.79 30.48 13.55
C ALA A 18 -24.57 29.64 13.15
N ALA A 19 -23.74 30.12 12.22
CA ALA A 19 -22.51 29.44 11.83
C ALA A 19 -21.51 29.34 13.00
N SER A 20 -21.37 30.39 13.80
CA SER A 20 -20.50 30.40 14.98
C SER A 20 -20.96 29.39 16.03
N SER A 21 -22.25 29.26 16.29
CA SER A 21 -22.77 28.26 17.24
C SER A 21 -22.58 26.83 16.75
N VAL A 22 -22.76 26.56 15.45
CA VAL A 22 -22.49 25.24 14.85
C VAL A 22 -21.01 24.88 14.95
N LEU A 23 -20.10 25.81 14.64
CA LEU A 23 -18.66 25.58 14.73
C LEU A 23 -18.14 25.55 16.18
N ALA A 24 -18.91 26.05 17.14
CA ALA A 24 -18.60 25.96 18.56
C ALA A 24 -18.92 24.58 19.18
N ASP A 25 -19.79 23.82 18.56
CA ASP A 25 -20.18 22.47 18.98
C ASP A 25 -19.20 21.43 18.39
N ASP A 26 -18.59 20.59 19.26
CA ASP A 26 -17.59 19.60 18.84
C ASP A 26 -18.19 18.47 17.99
N ASP A 27 -19.40 18.04 18.26
CA ASP A 27 -20.01 16.95 17.52
C ASP A 27 -20.43 17.40 16.13
N LEU A 28 -20.98 18.60 16.02
CA LEU A 28 -21.29 19.19 14.72
C LEU A 28 -20.02 19.47 13.91
N LEU A 29 -18.96 19.94 14.56
CA LEU A 29 -17.67 20.18 13.91
C LEU A 29 -17.06 18.85 13.40
N ARG A 30 -17.10 17.78 14.20
CA ARG A 30 -16.66 16.44 13.75
C ARG A 30 -17.44 15.97 12.52
N GLU A 31 -18.75 16.14 12.51
CA GLU A 31 -19.57 15.78 11.36
C GLU A 31 -19.24 16.61 10.09
N ILE A 32 -18.92 17.88 10.26
CA ILE A 32 -18.45 18.75 9.15
C ILE A 32 -17.10 18.25 8.64
N LEU A 33 -16.15 17.99 9.53
CA LEU A 33 -14.81 17.51 9.16
C LEU A 33 -14.86 16.13 8.48
N LEU A 34 -15.79 15.23 8.89
CA LEU A 34 -15.98 13.92 8.25
C LEU A 34 -16.51 14.02 6.81
N ARG A 35 -17.13 15.13 6.43
CA ARG A 35 -17.61 15.37 5.06
C ARG A 35 -16.56 15.93 4.12
N LEU A 36 -15.38 16.23 4.62
CA LEU A 36 -14.25 16.62 3.78
C LEU A 36 -13.83 15.41 2.92
N ALA A 37 -13.68 15.63 1.62
CA ALA A 37 -13.43 14.54 0.67
C ALA A 37 -11.97 14.05 0.65
N PHE A 38 -11.03 14.83 1.24
CA PHE A 38 -9.61 14.54 1.11
C PHE A 38 -8.85 14.76 2.41
N PRO A 39 -7.87 13.88 2.74
CA PRO A 39 -6.98 14.06 3.87
C PRO A 39 -6.23 15.41 3.86
N THR A 40 -5.83 15.88 2.67
CA THR A 40 -5.18 17.19 2.51
C THR A 40 -6.07 18.35 2.91
N THR A 41 -7.39 18.24 2.69
CA THR A 41 -8.36 19.25 3.11
C THR A 41 -8.59 19.18 4.62
N LEU A 42 -8.59 17.97 5.19
CA LEU A 42 -8.66 17.76 6.64
C LEU A 42 -7.46 18.41 7.34
N VAL A 43 -6.23 18.16 6.85
CA VAL A 43 -5.01 18.79 7.38
C VAL A 43 -5.09 20.34 7.28
N ARG A 44 -5.59 20.88 6.17
CA ARG A 44 -5.79 22.32 6.05
C ARG A 44 -6.82 22.86 7.04
N ALA A 45 -7.91 22.13 7.25
CA ALA A 45 -8.92 22.49 8.23
C ALA A 45 -8.35 22.47 9.67
N SER A 46 -7.48 21.53 9.99
CA SER A 46 -6.84 21.43 11.30
C SER A 46 -5.94 22.64 11.65
N LEU A 47 -5.47 23.39 10.64
CA LEU A 47 -4.67 24.61 10.85
C LEU A 47 -5.49 25.82 11.30
N VAL A 48 -6.82 25.73 11.37
CA VAL A 48 -7.69 26.85 11.78
C VAL A 48 -7.51 27.19 13.26
N SER A 49 -7.38 26.17 14.11
CA SER A 49 -7.15 26.33 15.54
C SER A 49 -6.66 25.04 16.19
N THR A 50 -6.07 25.17 17.40
CA THR A 50 -5.66 24.01 18.23
C THR A 50 -6.81 23.05 18.51
N ARG A 51 -8.03 23.58 18.73
CA ARG A 51 -9.24 22.77 18.91
C ARG A 51 -9.57 21.94 17.66
N TRP A 52 -9.52 22.53 16.48
CA TRP A 52 -9.76 21.81 15.22
C TRP A 52 -8.68 20.75 14.99
N LEU A 53 -7.43 21.08 15.31
CA LEU A 53 -6.34 20.10 15.23
C LEU A 53 -6.58 18.92 16.17
N GLY A 54 -6.94 19.16 17.44
CA GLY A 54 -7.22 18.09 18.39
C GLY A 54 -8.36 17.17 17.93
N LEU A 55 -9.43 17.74 17.36
CA LEU A 55 -10.54 16.95 16.83
C LEU A 55 -10.16 16.16 15.57
N ALA A 56 -9.41 16.78 14.65
CA ALA A 56 -9.01 16.16 13.38
C ALA A 56 -7.95 15.08 13.56
N SER A 57 -7.07 15.19 14.58
CA SER A 57 -6.00 14.22 14.87
C SER A 57 -6.42 13.13 15.87
N ASP A 58 -7.65 13.17 16.38
CA ASP A 58 -8.17 12.13 17.27
C ASP A 58 -8.19 10.77 16.57
N PRO A 59 -7.60 9.70 17.15
CA PRO A 59 -7.49 8.41 16.52
C PRO A 59 -8.86 7.79 16.14
N ALA A 60 -9.90 7.98 16.97
CA ALA A 60 -11.24 7.47 16.66
C ALA A 60 -11.87 8.25 15.49
N PHE A 61 -11.64 9.57 15.44
CA PHE A 61 -12.05 10.39 14.32
C PHE A 61 -11.34 9.96 13.02
N ILE A 62 -10.02 9.76 13.07
CA ILE A 62 -9.20 9.34 11.91
C ILE A 62 -9.69 8.00 11.36
N ARG A 63 -9.99 7.02 12.20
CA ARG A 63 -10.57 5.74 11.75
C ARG A 63 -11.91 5.93 11.04
N ARG A 64 -12.83 6.74 11.59
CA ARG A 64 -14.12 7.07 10.95
C ARG A 64 -13.93 7.81 9.62
N PHE A 65 -12.98 8.74 9.58
CA PHE A 65 -12.64 9.48 8.36
C PHE A 65 -12.11 8.56 7.28
N ARG A 66 -11.20 7.61 7.62
CA ARG A 66 -10.67 6.60 6.70
C ARG A 66 -11.77 5.72 6.10
N ALA A 67 -12.68 5.23 6.95
CA ALA A 67 -13.79 4.40 6.48
C ALA A 67 -14.66 5.11 5.43
N ARG A 68 -14.80 6.44 5.54
CA ARG A 68 -15.56 7.26 4.60
C ARG A 68 -14.75 7.75 3.40
N ASN A 69 -13.46 7.97 3.61
CA ASN A 69 -12.51 8.51 2.64
C ASN A 69 -11.27 7.63 2.59
N PRO A 70 -11.32 6.45 1.98
CA PRO A 70 -10.19 5.55 1.91
C PRO A 70 -9.00 6.19 1.17
N PRO A 71 -7.77 5.79 1.49
CA PRO A 71 -6.58 6.26 0.80
C PRO A 71 -6.71 6.07 -0.71
N ARG A 72 -6.28 7.07 -1.48
CA ARG A 72 -6.40 7.05 -2.93
C ARG A 72 -5.16 6.48 -3.60
N LEU A 73 -5.39 5.75 -4.67
CA LEU A 73 -4.36 5.36 -5.62
C LEU A 73 -3.92 6.60 -6.41
N LEU A 74 -2.67 7.02 -6.22
CA LEU A 74 -2.09 8.21 -6.88
C LEU A 74 -1.47 7.89 -8.23
N GLY A 75 -1.04 6.66 -8.42
CA GLY A 75 -0.35 6.17 -9.59
C GLY A 75 0.32 4.83 -9.29
N PHE A 76 1.30 4.50 -10.09
CA PHE A 76 2.10 3.30 -9.88
C PHE A 76 3.53 3.52 -10.37
N TYR A 77 4.47 2.80 -9.77
CA TYR A 77 5.79 2.64 -10.34
C TYR A 77 5.83 1.41 -11.24
N HIS A 78 6.52 1.52 -12.35
CA HIS A 78 6.84 0.37 -13.19
C HIS A 78 8.32 0.32 -13.49
N THR A 79 8.85 -0.88 -13.65
CA THR A 79 10.21 -1.14 -14.09
C THR A 79 10.15 -1.84 -15.41
N ALA A 80 10.66 -1.20 -16.46
CA ALA A 80 10.72 -1.81 -17.79
C ALA A 80 11.84 -2.85 -17.89
N ARG A 81 12.97 -2.60 -17.22
CA ARG A 81 14.13 -3.49 -17.12
C ARG A 81 14.69 -3.44 -15.71
N ARG A 82 15.40 -4.51 -15.31
CA ARG A 82 16.03 -4.57 -13.97
C ARG A 82 17.15 -3.56 -13.76
N ASP A 83 17.74 -3.07 -14.82
CA ASP A 83 18.81 -2.07 -14.86
C ASP A 83 18.32 -0.64 -15.09
N GLU A 84 17.02 -0.46 -15.37
CA GLU A 84 16.40 0.84 -15.53
C GLU A 84 15.79 1.34 -14.22
N GLN A 85 15.76 2.66 -14.06
CA GLN A 85 15.11 3.29 -12.92
C GLN A 85 13.59 3.09 -13.00
N PRO A 86 12.93 2.74 -11.89
CA PRO A 86 11.47 2.68 -11.84
C PRO A 86 10.87 4.02 -12.22
N ALA A 87 9.96 4.02 -13.18
CA ALA A 87 9.25 5.22 -13.60
C ALA A 87 7.90 5.33 -12.90
N PHE A 88 7.55 6.53 -12.44
CA PHE A 88 6.24 6.81 -11.84
C PHE A 88 5.24 7.25 -12.91
N VAL A 89 4.14 6.51 -13.02
CA VAL A 89 2.99 6.82 -13.87
C VAL A 89 1.86 7.35 -12.99
N PRO A 90 1.54 8.66 -13.04
CA PRO A 90 0.43 9.21 -12.29
C PRO A 90 -0.91 8.80 -12.90
N LEU A 91 -1.87 8.46 -12.06
CA LEU A 91 -3.27 8.32 -12.46
C LEU A 91 -4.00 9.67 -12.42
N PRO A 92 -5.08 9.84 -13.19
CA PRO A 92 -5.92 11.03 -13.11
C PRO A 92 -6.42 11.26 -11.68
N GLN A 93 -6.25 12.49 -11.19
CA GLN A 93 -6.67 12.88 -9.84
C GLN A 93 -7.69 14.02 -9.90
N PRO A 94 -8.57 14.12 -8.88
CA PRO A 94 -9.44 15.27 -8.73
C PRO A 94 -8.67 16.59 -8.75
N PRO A 95 -9.34 17.71 -9.14
CA PRO A 95 -8.70 19.02 -9.28
C PRO A 95 -7.93 19.48 -8.03
N GLU A 96 -8.36 19.06 -6.85
CA GLU A 96 -7.76 19.41 -5.56
C GLU A 96 -6.39 18.75 -5.34
N LEU A 97 -6.21 17.52 -5.82
CA LEU A 97 -4.96 16.75 -5.65
C LEU A 97 -4.00 16.88 -6.83
N ALA A 98 -4.51 17.08 -8.04
CA ALA A 98 -3.70 17.15 -9.26
C ALA A 98 -2.56 18.20 -9.20
N PRO A 99 -2.72 19.42 -8.61
CA PRO A 99 -1.64 20.38 -8.47
C PRO A 99 -0.52 19.91 -7.54
N VAL A 100 -0.86 19.21 -6.45
CA VAL A 100 0.10 18.70 -5.47
C VAL A 100 1.01 17.66 -6.13
N LEU A 101 0.44 16.70 -6.85
CA LEU A 101 1.21 15.69 -7.56
C LEU A 101 2.07 16.28 -8.67
N ARG A 102 1.55 17.26 -9.43
CA ARG A 102 2.32 17.96 -10.46
C ARG A 102 3.51 18.70 -9.87
N ARG A 103 3.35 19.36 -8.72
CA ARG A 103 4.45 20.05 -8.02
C ARG A 103 5.51 19.08 -7.57
N ARG A 104 5.12 17.95 -6.95
CA ARG A 104 6.05 16.89 -6.49
C ARG A 104 6.81 16.28 -7.66
N ARG A 105 6.15 15.99 -8.76
CA ARG A 105 6.79 15.47 -9.98
C ARG A 105 7.85 16.44 -10.53
N ARG A 106 7.57 17.74 -10.56
CA ARG A 106 8.53 18.76 -11.00
C ARG A 106 9.77 18.85 -10.10
N LEU A 107 9.61 18.57 -8.82
CA LEU A 107 10.70 18.56 -7.84
C LEU A 107 11.48 17.23 -7.84
N ALA A 108 11.29 16.37 -8.84
CA ALA A 108 11.83 15.01 -8.90
C ALA A 108 11.54 14.18 -7.63
N GLY A 109 10.48 14.53 -6.88
CA GLY A 109 10.10 13.83 -5.64
C GLY A 109 9.76 12.36 -5.84
N PHE A 110 9.40 11.96 -7.07
CA PHE A 110 9.13 10.57 -7.44
C PHE A 110 10.32 9.85 -8.06
N ALA A 111 11.47 10.50 -8.24
CA ALA A 111 12.68 9.85 -8.68
C ALA A 111 13.31 9.04 -7.52
N LEU A 112 13.62 7.77 -7.75
CA LEU A 112 14.09 6.85 -6.71
C LEU A 112 15.62 6.72 -6.64
N GLY A 113 16.35 7.38 -7.52
CA GLY A 113 17.81 7.33 -7.57
C GLY A 113 18.41 8.66 -8.02
N GLY A 114 19.72 8.81 -7.81
CA GLY A 114 20.52 9.87 -8.45
C GLY A 114 20.84 9.51 -9.91
N ALA A 115 21.50 10.43 -10.63
CA ALA A 115 21.84 10.25 -12.05
C ALA A 115 22.66 8.98 -12.34
N ASP A 116 23.44 8.50 -11.37
CA ASP A 116 24.42 7.42 -11.56
C ASP A 116 24.04 6.09 -10.87
N VAL A 117 22.86 6.00 -10.23
CA VAL A 117 22.48 4.80 -9.45
C VAL A 117 21.07 4.39 -9.76
N SER A 118 20.92 3.22 -10.39
CA SER A 118 19.63 2.58 -10.56
C SER A 118 19.10 2.07 -9.21
N ALA A 119 17.80 2.15 -9.01
CA ALA A 119 17.13 1.61 -7.84
C ALA A 119 16.16 0.50 -8.28
N VAL A 120 16.16 -0.60 -7.52
CA VAL A 120 15.15 -1.65 -7.68
C VAL A 120 14.13 -1.50 -6.56
N VAL A 121 12.85 -1.46 -6.91
CA VAL A 121 11.74 -1.46 -5.94
C VAL A 121 11.39 -2.91 -5.61
N PHE A 122 11.22 -3.20 -4.33
CA PHE A 122 10.87 -4.52 -3.82
C PHE A 122 9.44 -4.56 -3.28
N ASP A 123 8.99 -3.47 -2.68
CA ASP A 123 7.63 -3.33 -2.19
C ASP A 123 7.20 -1.86 -2.18
N CYS A 124 5.88 -1.65 -2.21
CA CYS A 124 5.28 -0.32 -2.14
C CYS A 124 4.00 -0.42 -1.32
N ARG A 125 3.96 0.29 -0.19
CA ARG A 125 2.81 0.31 0.71
C ARG A 125 2.68 1.67 1.38
N ASN A 126 1.45 2.12 1.51
CA ASN A 126 1.11 3.35 2.22
C ASN A 126 2.03 4.53 1.84
N GLY A 127 2.27 4.72 0.54
CA GLY A 127 3.12 5.80 0.03
C GLY A 127 4.62 5.68 0.37
N ARG A 128 5.06 4.51 0.82
CA ARG A 128 6.46 4.17 1.10
C ARG A 128 6.95 3.11 0.13
N LEU A 129 8.20 3.19 -0.28
CA LEU A 129 8.84 2.24 -1.18
C LEU A 129 10.05 1.62 -0.50
N LEU A 130 10.09 0.28 -0.47
CA LEU A 130 11.29 -0.47 -0.15
C LEU A 130 12.12 -0.60 -1.42
N ARG A 131 13.33 -0.06 -1.40
CA ARG A 131 14.24 -0.08 -2.54
C ARG A 131 15.63 -0.57 -2.16
N ALA A 132 16.37 -1.07 -3.15
CA ALA A 132 17.81 -1.25 -3.03
C ALA A 132 18.52 -0.59 -4.21
N LYS A 133 19.78 -0.23 -4.02
CA LYS A 133 20.66 0.26 -5.09
C LYS A 133 21.07 -0.89 -6.00
N PHE A 134 21.13 -0.64 -7.31
CA PHE A 134 21.57 -1.60 -8.30
C PHE A 134 22.60 -0.98 -9.25
N PRO A 135 23.71 -1.65 -9.64
CA PRO A 135 24.14 -2.95 -9.09
C PRO A 135 24.48 -2.84 -7.62
N PRO A 136 24.19 -3.87 -6.82
CA PRO A 136 24.64 -3.87 -5.44
C PRO A 136 26.18 -3.90 -5.40
N PRO A 137 26.81 -3.19 -4.46
CA PRO A 137 28.20 -3.46 -4.14
C PRO A 137 28.38 -4.96 -3.86
N PRO A 138 29.52 -5.56 -4.21
CA PRO A 138 29.72 -7.01 -4.20
C PRO A 138 29.28 -7.71 -2.92
N ASP A 139 29.32 -7.03 -1.77
CA ASP A 139 29.04 -7.58 -0.46
C ASP A 139 27.86 -6.91 0.28
N GLU A 140 27.15 -5.93 -0.30
CA GLU A 140 26.18 -5.13 0.45
C GLU A 140 24.96 -4.75 -0.38
N LEU A 141 23.96 -5.63 -0.42
CA LEU A 141 22.63 -5.24 -0.86
C LEU A 141 21.97 -4.39 0.25
N ARG A 142 22.12 -3.06 0.17
CA ARG A 142 21.52 -2.15 1.16
C ARG A 142 20.09 -1.80 0.76
N PHE A 143 19.17 -2.12 1.63
CA PHE A 143 17.79 -1.70 1.51
C PHE A 143 17.57 -0.36 2.22
N GLY A 144 16.75 0.47 1.60
CA GLY A 144 16.30 1.71 2.18
C GLY A 144 14.80 1.90 1.91
N VAL A 145 14.14 2.56 2.84
CA VAL A 145 12.74 2.97 2.67
C VAL A 145 12.71 4.44 2.30
N VAL A 146 11.89 4.78 1.30
CA VAL A 146 11.70 6.16 0.87
C VAL A 146 10.22 6.47 0.72
N SER A 147 9.82 7.64 1.15
CA SER A 147 8.48 8.17 0.94
C SER A 147 8.51 9.41 0.04
N PRO A 148 8.20 9.27 -1.26
CA PRO A 148 8.26 10.37 -2.22
C PRO A 148 7.34 11.56 -1.88
N LEU A 149 6.31 11.34 -1.08
CA LEU A 149 5.37 12.39 -0.66
C LEU A 149 5.89 13.21 0.52
N LEU A 150 6.84 12.69 1.28
CA LEU A 150 7.41 13.39 2.42
C LEU A 150 8.62 14.24 2.02
N PRO A 151 8.89 15.34 2.74
CA PRO A 151 10.10 16.12 2.52
C PRO A 151 11.35 15.32 2.95
N PRO A 152 12.56 15.67 2.45
CA PRO A 152 13.79 14.98 2.80
C PRO A 152 14.09 14.90 4.30
N ALA A 153 13.66 15.91 5.07
CA ALA A 153 13.82 15.94 6.52
C ALA A 153 12.89 14.98 7.29
N ARG A 154 11.91 14.38 6.62
CA ARG A 154 10.91 13.47 7.21
C ARG A 154 10.86 12.17 6.42
N GLN A 155 11.98 11.54 6.21
CA GLN A 155 12.03 10.22 5.58
C GLN A 155 11.97 9.12 6.64
N PRO A 156 11.43 7.93 6.29
CA PRO A 156 11.53 6.78 7.16
C PRO A 156 12.99 6.49 7.52
N PRO A 157 13.26 5.96 8.73
CA PRO A 157 14.61 5.59 9.13
C PRO A 157 15.17 4.49 8.22
N ASP A 158 16.46 4.56 7.92
CA ASP A 158 17.15 3.49 7.20
C ASP A 158 17.33 2.26 8.11
N LEU A 159 17.33 1.07 7.51
CA LEU A 159 17.65 -0.16 8.24
C LEU A 159 19.11 -0.10 8.73
N PRO A 160 19.36 -0.21 10.04
CA PRO A 160 20.72 -0.25 10.58
C PRO A 160 21.57 -1.36 9.95
N PRO A 161 22.85 -1.12 9.63
CA PRO A 161 23.70 -2.11 8.97
C PRO A 161 23.86 -3.43 9.75
N ASN A 162 23.88 -3.36 11.08
CA ASN A 162 23.94 -4.53 11.94
C ASN A 162 22.69 -5.41 11.81
N LEU A 163 21.51 -4.81 11.74
CA LEU A 163 20.26 -5.54 11.55
C LEU A 163 20.16 -6.14 10.14
N HIS A 164 20.64 -5.41 9.14
CA HIS A 164 20.74 -5.92 7.79
C HIS A 164 21.60 -7.18 7.75
N SER A 165 22.79 -7.16 8.35
CA SER A 165 23.69 -8.31 8.45
C SER A 165 23.03 -9.48 9.20
N GLN A 166 22.36 -9.22 10.32
CA GLN A 166 21.66 -10.25 11.11
C GLN A 166 20.47 -10.89 10.38
N LEU A 167 19.69 -10.09 9.63
CA LEU A 167 18.60 -10.62 8.81
C LEU A 167 19.11 -11.58 7.72
N HIS A 168 20.29 -11.30 7.16
CA HIS A 168 20.93 -12.10 6.11
C HIS A 168 21.82 -13.22 6.64
N GLN A 169 22.17 -13.20 7.92
CA GLN A 169 23.01 -14.24 8.50
C GLN A 169 22.24 -15.56 8.56
N VAL A 170 22.33 -16.33 7.48
CA VAL A 170 21.68 -17.63 7.37
C VAL A 170 22.73 -18.73 7.38
N PRO A 171 22.42 -19.94 7.92
CA PRO A 171 23.28 -21.10 7.80
C PRO A 171 23.66 -21.39 6.34
N ASN A 172 24.82 -22.01 6.12
CA ASN A 172 25.32 -22.31 4.77
C ASN A 172 24.37 -23.19 3.93
N ASP A 173 23.51 -23.96 4.58
CA ASP A 173 22.49 -24.83 3.99
C ASP A 173 21.13 -24.12 3.78
N ALA A 174 21.00 -22.86 4.19
CA ALA A 174 19.79 -22.08 4.07
C ALA A 174 19.88 -21.00 2.99
N ARG A 175 18.74 -20.59 2.45
CA ARG A 175 18.63 -19.52 1.45
C ARG A 175 17.53 -18.54 1.83
N VAL A 176 17.85 -17.26 1.74
CA VAL A 176 16.82 -16.23 1.75
C VAL A 176 16.00 -16.36 0.48
N LEU A 177 14.68 -16.47 0.62
CA LEU A 177 13.79 -16.51 -0.52
C LEU A 177 13.73 -15.12 -1.15
N ARG A 178 14.02 -15.04 -2.43
CA ARG A 178 13.80 -13.81 -3.20
C ARG A 178 12.44 -13.93 -3.90
N PRO A 179 11.59 -13.02 -3.69
CA PRO A 179 11.65 -11.80 -2.88
C PRO A 179 10.98 -12.03 -1.51
N GLY A 180 11.76 -12.17 -0.49
CA GLY A 180 11.27 -12.32 0.88
C GLY A 180 11.17 -11.01 1.67
N TRP A 181 11.46 -9.88 1.02
CA TRP A 181 11.40 -8.58 1.66
C TRP A 181 10.03 -7.97 1.53
N MET A 182 9.40 -7.70 2.65
CA MET A 182 8.09 -7.06 2.73
C MET A 182 8.19 -5.81 3.58
N LEU A 183 7.62 -4.72 3.11
CA LEU A 183 7.44 -3.49 3.85
C LEU A 183 6.03 -3.48 4.40
N LEU A 184 5.89 -3.57 5.71
CA LEU A 184 4.61 -3.50 6.40
C LEU A 184 4.56 -2.21 7.20
N PRO A 185 3.63 -1.29 6.90
CA PRO A 185 3.36 -0.18 7.78
C PRO A 185 2.81 -0.74 9.11
N GLU A 186 3.19 -0.13 10.20
CA GLU A 186 2.57 -0.45 11.49
C GLU A 186 1.08 -0.07 11.43
N GLU A 187 0.19 -0.96 11.88
CA GLU A 187 -1.21 -0.61 12.08
C GLU A 187 -1.26 0.34 13.28
N GLU A 188 -1.68 1.57 13.05
CA GLU A 188 -1.58 2.60 14.05
C GLU A 188 -2.71 2.53 15.07
N ASP A 189 -2.35 2.26 16.29
CA ASP A 189 -3.18 2.52 17.46
C ASP A 189 -2.95 3.92 18.09
N GLY A 190 -2.39 4.84 17.37
CA GLY A 190 -2.20 6.19 17.92
C GLY A 190 -1.52 7.16 16.98
N GLY A 191 -2.15 8.27 16.77
CA GLY A 191 -1.70 9.37 15.93
C GLY A 191 -0.33 9.94 16.31
N GLY A 192 0.71 9.26 15.93
CA GLY A 192 2.08 9.72 15.97
C GLY A 192 2.64 9.86 14.57
N ASP A 193 3.57 10.74 14.41
CA ASP A 193 4.39 10.98 13.21
C ASP A 193 5.35 9.77 12.98
N ASP A 194 4.91 8.56 13.32
CA ASP A 194 5.74 7.37 13.35
C ASP A 194 5.95 6.82 11.94
N LEU A 195 7.16 7.01 11.44
CA LEU A 195 7.64 6.50 10.17
C LEU A 195 8.16 5.06 10.27
N SER A 196 7.84 4.35 11.35
CA SER A 196 8.25 2.97 11.58
C SER A 196 7.72 2.04 10.51
N TYR A 197 8.38 0.94 10.32
CA TYR A 197 7.98 -0.11 9.38
C TYR A 197 8.53 -1.47 9.84
N THR A 198 7.87 -2.53 9.44
CA THR A 198 8.33 -3.89 9.70
C THR A 198 8.90 -4.51 8.43
N LEU A 199 10.14 -4.99 8.50
CA LEU A 199 10.73 -5.81 7.45
C LEU A 199 10.56 -7.30 7.81
N VAL A 200 10.10 -8.08 6.85
CA VAL A 200 9.94 -9.52 6.98
C VAL A 200 10.80 -10.22 5.93
N VAL A 201 11.56 -11.22 6.36
CA VAL A 201 12.40 -12.05 5.50
C VAL A 201 12.00 -13.50 5.67
N PHE A 202 11.83 -14.21 4.57
CA PHE A 202 11.60 -15.64 4.57
C PHE A 202 12.88 -16.41 4.22
N ILE A 203 13.17 -17.43 5.01
CA ILE A 203 14.38 -18.23 4.90
C ILE A 203 13.98 -19.69 4.72
N ARG A 204 14.52 -20.31 3.69
CA ARG A 204 14.32 -21.72 3.42
C ARG A 204 15.59 -22.51 3.73
N ARG A 205 15.45 -23.59 4.49
CA ARG A 205 16.49 -24.59 4.75
C ARG A 205 15.97 -25.97 4.37
N GLY A 206 16.47 -26.49 3.26
CA GLY A 206 15.97 -27.75 2.72
C GLY A 206 14.47 -27.73 2.44
N ARG A 207 13.68 -28.41 3.24
CA ARG A 207 12.21 -28.46 3.19
C ARG A 207 11.54 -27.67 4.31
N GLU A 208 12.28 -26.96 5.09
CA GLU A 208 11.77 -26.09 6.14
C GLU A 208 11.74 -24.64 5.70
N LEU A 209 10.73 -23.92 6.12
CA LEU A 209 10.59 -22.49 5.97
C LEU A 209 10.43 -21.85 7.33
N PHE A 210 11.15 -20.78 7.55
CA PHE A 210 10.95 -19.87 8.69
C PHE A 210 11.05 -18.43 8.26
N SER A 211 10.59 -17.52 9.08
CA SER A 211 10.64 -16.08 8.81
C SER A 211 11.42 -15.36 9.91
N ARG A 212 11.99 -14.21 9.53
CA ARG A 212 12.51 -13.21 10.46
C ARG A 212 11.80 -11.90 10.20
N ALA A 213 11.43 -11.22 11.25
CA ALA A 213 10.81 -9.91 11.19
C ALA A 213 11.56 -8.96 12.12
N VAL A 214 11.72 -7.71 11.68
CA VAL A 214 12.25 -6.62 12.47
C VAL A 214 11.38 -5.40 12.30
N LEU A 215 10.96 -4.82 13.43
CA LEU A 215 10.30 -3.54 13.45
C LEU A 215 11.38 -2.47 13.51
N VAL A 216 11.43 -1.60 12.50
CA VAL A 216 12.40 -0.50 12.42
C VAL A 216 11.72 0.77 12.92
N ARG A 217 12.20 1.27 14.07
CA ARG A 217 11.83 2.56 14.67
C ARG A 217 13.08 3.45 14.65
N GLY A 218 12.92 4.74 14.56
CA GLY A 218 14.06 5.68 14.50
C GLY A 218 15.02 5.66 15.71
N GLU A 219 14.68 4.95 16.79
CA GLU A 219 15.45 4.83 18.02
C GLU A 219 15.61 3.37 18.46
N SER A 220 16.76 2.99 18.63
CA SER A 220 17.68 1.95 19.02
C SER A 220 17.27 0.72 19.85
N ASP A 221 16.18 0.03 19.68
CA ASP A 221 16.07 -1.31 20.29
C ASP A 221 15.35 -2.34 19.37
N ASP A 222 15.73 -2.32 18.10
CA ASP A 222 15.13 -3.15 17.08
C ASP A 222 15.55 -4.61 17.27
N GLN A 223 14.64 -5.45 17.78
CA GLN A 223 14.87 -6.87 17.96
C GLN A 223 14.35 -7.67 16.76
N ILE A 224 15.20 -8.58 16.25
CA ILE A 224 14.78 -9.53 15.24
C ILE A 224 13.99 -10.66 15.92
N ARG A 225 12.75 -10.83 15.48
CA ARG A 225 11.89 -11.92 15.87
C ARG A 225 11.96 -13.03 14.82
N THR A 226 12.02 -14.26 15.25
CA THR A 226 12.12 -15.43 14.36
C THR A 226 10.95 -16.35 14.60
N SER A 227 10.34 -16.87 13.53
CA SER A 227 9.29 -17.87 13.62
C SER A 227 9.84 -19.27 13.83
N ASP A 228 9.02 -20.16 14.36
CA ASP A 228 9.29 -21.59 14.27
C ASP A 228 9.26 -22.04 12.80
N PRO A 229 10.06 -23.06 12.44
CA PRO A 229 10.07 -23.58 11.08
C PRO A 229 8.82 -24.41 10.80
N ILE A 230 8.30 -24.30 9.57
CA ILE A 230 7.26 -25.22 9.07
C ILE A 230 7.80 -26.08 7.93
N ALA A 231 7.30 -27.31 7.84
CA ALA A 231 7.63 -28.20 6.75
C ALA A 231 6.89 -27.79 5.46
N LEU A 232 7.64 -27.64 4.37
CA LEU A 232 7.08 -27.33 3.06
C LEU A 232 6.69 -28.60 2.31
N PRO A 233 5.58 -28.61 1.55
CA PRO A 233 5.24 -29.68 0.61
C PRO A 233 6.37 -29.96 -0.39
N LYS A 234 6.43 -31.20 -0.93
CA LYS A 234 7.51 -31.60 -1.86
C LYS A 234 7.67 -30.68 -3.07
N HIS A 235 6.58 -30.15 -3.57
CA HIS A 235 6.53 -29.28 -4.75
C HIS A 235 6.31 -27.80 -4.41
N TYR A 236 6.52 -27.41 -3.15
CA TYR A 236 6.42 -26.02 -2.77
C TYR A 236 7.59 -25.23 -3.38
N TRP A 237 7.30 -24.47 -4.43
CA TRP A 237 8.19 -23.44 -4.95
C TRP A 237 7.60 -22.08 -4.58
N PRO A 238 8.31 -21.28 -3.82
CA PRO A 238 7.95 -19.88 -3.70
C PRO A 238 8.05 -19.30 -5.11
N ASN A 239 6.95 -18.75 -5.58
CA ASN A 239 6.95 -18.07 -6.87
C ASN A 239 8.01 -16.97 -6.86
N LYS A 240 8.73 -16.79 -7.97
CA LYS A 240 9.67 -15.67 -8.14
C LYS A 240 8.98 -14.31 -7.97
N LYS A 241 7.66 -14.28 -8.08
CA LYS A 241 6.78 -13.10 -7.88
C LYS A 241 6.12 -13.04 -6.49
N MET A 242 6.59 -13.78 -5.47
CA MET A 242 6.09 -13.70 -4.08
C MET A 242 6.27 -12.32 -3.42
N ASN A 243 6.47 -11.28 -4.21
CA ASN A 243 6.86 -9.96 -3.74
C ASN A 243 5.79 -9.21 -2.97
N ARG A 244 4.56 -9.72 -2.90
CA ARG A 244 3.47 -8.95 -2.32
C ARG A 244 2.60 -9.78 -1.41
N GLY A 245 2.88 -9.67 -0.13
CA GLY A 245 1.98 -10.18 0.89
C GLY A 245 0.75 -9.29 1.02
N LEU A 246 -0.38 -9.86 1.36
CA LEU A 246 -1.57 -9.17 1.83
C LEU A 246 -1.50 -9.10 3.35
N LEU A 247 -1.53 -7.90 3.93
CA LEU A 247 -1.68 -7.73 5.37
C LEU A 247 -3.17 -7.73 5.70
N PHE A 248 -3.57 -8.66 6.57
CA PHE A 248 -4.96 -8.81 6.99
C PHE A 248 -5.02 -9.36 8.41
N HIS A 249 -5.72 -8.67 9.32
CA HIS A 249 -5.85 -9.03 10.74
C HIS A 249 -4.50 -9.40 11.41
N GLY A 250 -3.50 -8.53 11.27
CA GLY A 250 -2.17 -8.75 11.87
C GLY A 250 -1.39 -9.93 11.30
N SER A 251 -1.84 -10.51 10.19
CA SER A 251 -1.18 -11.61 9.51
C SER A 251 -0.82 -11.25 8.07
N LEU A 252 0.37 -11.65 7.65
CA LEU A 252 0.88 -11.48 6.30
C LEU A 252 0.61 -12.74 5.48
N TYR A 253 -0.18 -12.62 4.42
CA TYR A 253 -0.52 -13.73 3.52
C TYR A 253 0.18 -13.56 2.17
N MET A 254 0.78 -14.63 1.66
CA MET A 254 1.51 -14.64 0.39
C MET A 254 1.10 -15.82 -0.48
N LEU A 255 0.92 -15.57 -1.76
CA LEU A 255 0.63 -16.61 -2.74
C LEU A 255 1.86 -17.49 -3.00
N GLY A 256 1.70 -18.79 -2.84
CA GLY A 256 2.56 -19.80 -3.40
C GLY A 256 1.90 -20.46 -4.60
N ARG A 257 2.51 -21.52 -5.12
CA ARG A 257 1.98 -22.22 -6.31
C ARG A 257 0.64 -22.90 -6.04
N GLU A 258 0.53 -23.64 -4.95
CA GLU A 258 -0.65 -24.45 -4.57
C GLU A 258 -1.18 -24.07 -3.19
N HIS A 259 -0.53 -23.13 -2.52
CA HIS A 259 -0.85 -22.73 -1.15
C HIS A 259 -0.69 -21.22 -0.97
N VAL A 260 -1.43 -20.68 -0.04
CA VAL A 260 -1.16 -19.38 0.57
C VAL A 260 -0.34 -19.61 1.83
N LEU A 261 0.80 -18.95 1.94
CA LEU A 261 1.60 -18.90 3.15
C LEU A 261 1.10 -17.75 4.02
N GLY A 262 0.71 -18.03 5.25
CA GLY A 262 0.36 -17.04 6.26
C GLY A 262 1.45 -16.94 7.34
N LEU A 263 1.73 -15.72 7.78
CA LEU A 263 2.57 -15.40 8.92
C LEU A 263 1.80 -14.49 9.87
N ASN A 264 1.45 -14.97 11.04
CA ASN A 264 0.92 -14.12 12.10
C ASN A 264 2.07 -13.29 12.70
N LEU A 265 1.99 -11.96 12.62
CA LEU A 265 3.06 -11.06 13.05
C LEU A 265 3.18 -10.96 14.57
N ALA A 266 2.10 -11.16 15.31
CA ALA A 266 2.10 -11.10 16.78
C ALA A 266 2.75 -12.34 17.41
N SER A 267 2.38 -13.53 16.96
CA SER A 267 2.91 -14.82 17.47
C SER A 267 4.13 -15.31 16.70
N MET A 268 4.44 -14.74 15.54
CA MET A 268 5.45 -15.24 14.58
C MET A 268 5.17 -16.68 14.15
N SER A 269 3.90 -17.10 14.09
CA SER A 269 3.52 -18.45 13.66
C SER A 269 3.25 -18.49 12.16
N LEU A 270 3.73 -19.53 11.50
CA LEU A 270 3.54 -19.79 10.08
C LEU A 270 2.44 -20.83 9.86
N LEU A 271 1.66 -20.64 8.80
CA LEU A 271 0.64 -21.58 8.35
C LEU A 271 0.60 -21.71 6.83
N LEU A 272 0.07 -22.81 6.34
CA LEU A 272 -0.15 -23.06 4.93
C LEU A 272 -1.65 -23.31 4.68
N ILE A 273 -2.23 -22.54 3.77
CA ILE A 273 -3.61 -22.68 3.31
C ILE A 273 -3.58 -23.22 1.89
N LYS A 274 -4.18 -24.37 1.65
CA LYS A 274 -4.30 -24.93 0.29
C LYS A 274 -5.17 -24.01 -0.56
N LEU A 275 -4.77 -23.77 -1.81
CA LEU A 275 -5.61 -23.08 -2.78
C LEU A 275 -6.85 -23.93 -3.15
N PRO A 276 -7.92 -23.31 -3.71
CA PRO A 276 -9.07 -24.06 -4.20
C PRO A 276 -8.67 -25.11 -5.21
N ASP A 277 -9.39 -26.23 -5.26
CA ASP A 277 -9.09 -27.30 -6.21
C ASP A 277 -9.23 -26.79 -7.68
N GLY A 278 -8.24 -27.12 -8.48
CA GLY A 278 -8.15 -26.65 -9.88
C GLY A 278 -7.66 -25.21 -10.04
N VAL A 279 -7.26 -24.55 -8.93
CA VAL A 279 -6.59 -23.25 -8.95
C VAL A 279 -5.11 -23.46 -8.68
N GLU A 280 -4.29 -23.08 -9.63
CA GLU A 280 -2.84 -23.10 -9.47
C GLU A 280 -2.22 -21.84 -10.06
N GLN A 281 -1.12 -21.42 -9.47
CA GLN A 281 -0.36 -20.29 -9.99
C GLN A 281 0.55 -20.76 -11.12
N LEU A 282 0.37 -20.20 -12.29
CA LEU A 282 1.23 -20.46 -13.46
C LEU A 282 2.58 -19.77 -13.27
N GLU A 283 3.68 -20.47 -13.59
CA GLU A 283 5.05 -20.04 -13.25
C GLU A 283 5.46 -18.67 -13.78
N HIS A 284 4.93 -18.27 -14.92
CA HIS A 284 5.29 -17.01 -15.60
C HIS A 284 4.16 -15.99 -15.66
N MET A 285 2.97 -16.38 -15.24
CA MET A 285 1.77 -15.55 -15.32
C MET A 285 1.32 -15.15 -13.92
N GLY A 286 1.12 -13.87 -13.69
CA GLY A 286 0.48 -13.38 -12.47
C GLY A 286 -1.04 -13.58 -12.52
N ASN A 287 -1.50 -14.81 -12.75
CA ASN A 287 -2.91 -15.15 -12.93
C ASN A 287 -3.70 -15.20 -11.61
N LEU A 288 -3.01 -15.12 -10.48
CA LEU A 288 -3.61 -15.11 -9.15
C LEU A 288 -3.20 -13.84 -8.38
N GLU A 289 -4.14 -13.30 -7.61
CA GLU A 289 -3.87 -12.22 -6.65
C GLU A 289 -4.76 -12.37 -5.42
N LEU A 290 -4.17 -12.19 -4.22
CA LEU A 290 -4.93 -12.11 -2.98
C LEU A 290 -5.54 -10.71 -2.84
N LEU A 291 -6.78 -10.65 -2.36
CA LEU A 291 -7.52 -9.42 -2.13
C LEU A 291 -8.13 -9.43 -0.73
N ARG A 292 -8.53 -8.27 -0.27
CA ARG A 292 -9.41 -8.12 0.89
C ARG A 292 -10.58 -7.21 0.50
N ASP A 293 -11.73 -7.47 1.12
CA ASP A 293 -12.89 -6.60 1.05
C ASP A 293 -13.49 -6.50 2.46
N GLY A 294 -13.25 -5.36 3.10
CA GLY A 294 -13.58 -5.17 4.51
C GLY A 294 -12.88 -6.19 5.43
N ASP A 295 -13.60 -6.68 6.42
CA ASP A 295 -13.12 -7.61 7.46
C ASP A 295 -13.70 -9.03 7.32
N SER A 296 -14.31 -9.35 6.17
CA SER A 296 -15.05 -10.61 6.00
C SER A 296 -14.17 -11.84 5.76
N GLY A 297 -12.92 -11.67 5.34
CA GLY A 297 -12.02 -12.78 5.05
C GLY A 297 -11.00 -12.49 3.94
N LEU A 298 -10.37 -13.54 3.49
CA LEU A 298 -9.45 -13.51 2.35
C LEU A 298 -10.23 -13.73 1.05
N TYR A 299 -9.90 -12.94 0.05
CA TYR A 299 -10.37 -13.14 -1.31
C TYR A 299 -9.21 -13.51 -2.21
N LEU A 300 -9.50 -14.32 -3.23
CA LEU A 300 -8.55 -14.71 -4.26
C LEU A 300 -9.15 -14.44 -5.63
N ALA A 301 -8.52 -13.57 -6.40
CA ALA A 301 -8.83 -13.40 -7.81
C ALA A 301 -8.02 -14.38 -8.64
N HIS A 302 -8.68 -15.18 -9.43
CA HIS A 302 -8.08 -16.15 -10.36
C HIS A 302 -8.49 -15.83 -11.80
N LEU A 303 -7.53 -15.41 -12.59
CA LEU A 303 -7.74 -15.22 -14.03
C LEU A 303 -7.53 -16.54 -14.76
N LYS A 304 -8.61 -17.04 -15.36
CA LYS A 304 -8.62 -18.23 -16.19
C LYS A 304 -9.27 -17.93 -17.54
N GLY A 305 -8.50 -17.98 -18.59
CA GLY A 305 -8.95 -17.46 -19.89
C GLY A 305 -9.32 -15.98 -19.79
N PHE A 306 -10.50 -15.62 -20.31
CA PHE A 306 -11.03 -14.25 -20.23
C PHE A 306 -12.02 -14.04 -19.08
N GLN A 307 -11.88 -14.81 -17.99
CA GLN A 307 -12.73 -14.72 -16.81
C GLN A 307 -11.90 -14.53 -15.56
N ILE A 308 -12.36 -13.65 -14.68
CA ILE A 308 -11.83 -13.51 -13.32
C ILE A 308 -12.82 -14.23 -12.40
N HIS A 309 -12.37 -15.31 -11.79
CA HIS A 309 -13.09 -16.01 -10.73
C HIS A 309 -12.67 -15.42 -9.39
N VAL A 310 -13.63 -15.06 -8.56
CA VAL A 310 -13.39 -14.53 -7.22
C VAL A 310 -13.78 -15.58 -6.19
N TRP A 311 -12.81 -15.98 -5.39
CA TRP A 311 -12.99 -16.93 -4.30
C TRP A 311 -12.92 -16.19 -2.97
N HIS A 312 -13.71 -16.64 -2.00
CA HIS A 312 -13.73 -16.12 -0.65
C HIS A 312 -13.41 -17.24 0.33
N ARG A 313 -12.68 -16.91 1.39
CA ARG A 313 -12.41 -17.76 2.54
C ARG A 313 -12.60 -16.93 3.80
N ALA A 314 -13.62 -17.28 4.59
CA ALA A 314 -13.78 -16.67 5.91
C ALA A 314 -12.55 -16.98 6.79
N THR A 315 -12.07 -16.01 7.54
CA THR A 315 -10.96 -16.17 8.49
C THR A 315 -11.35 -15.57 9.83
N ASP A 316 -11.00 -16.25 10.89
CA ASP A 316 -11.25 -15.83 12.28
C ASP A 316 -10.09 -15.00 12.87
N GLY A 317 -9.17 -14.51 12.05
CA GLY A 317 -7.96 -13.79 12.48
C GLY A 317 -6.84 -14.71 13.02
N SER A 318 -7.16 -15.95 13.42
CA SER A 318 -6.16 -16.95 13.82
C SER A 318 -5.56 -17.74 12.64
N GLY A 319 -6.10 -17.52 11.43
CA GLY A 319 -5.74 -18.27 10.24
C GLY A 319 -6.49 -19.59 10.06
N ASN A 320 -7.27 -20.01 11.08
CA ASN A 320 -8.22 -21.09 10.97
C ASN A 320 -9.49 -20.52 10.32
N GLY A 321 -9.71 -20.85 9.08
CA GLY A 321 -10.88 -20.43 8.33
C GLY A 321 -11.57 -21.61 7.67
N GLY A 322 -12.75 -21.36 7.14
CA GLY A 322 -13.50 -22.30 6.30
C GLY A 322 -12.75 -22.71 5.02
N ASP A 323 -13.43 -23.43 4.16
CA ASP A 323 -12.95 -23.74 2.83
C ASP A 323 -13.13 -22.53 1.89
N TRP A 324 -12.48 -22.58 0.74
CA TRP A 324 -12.67 -21.58 -0.31
C TRP A 324 -14.00 -21.78 -1.01
N GLU A 325 -14.77 -20.72 -1.14
CA GLU A 325 -16.02 -20.67 -1.89
C GLU A 325 -15.91 -19.72 -3.07
N MET A 326 -16.35 -20.13 -4.24
CA MET A 326 -16.40 -19.25 -5.41
C MET A 326 -17.64 -18.35 -5.28
N VAL A 327 -17.40 -17.03 -5.12
CA VAL A 327 -18.46 -16.06 -4.84
C VAL A 327 -18.85 -15.22 -6.05
N ASP A 328 -17.95 -15.05 -7.03
CA ASP A 328 -18.26 -14.28 -8.25
C ASP A 328 -17.42 -14.78 -9.44
N THR A 329 -17.94 -14.51 -10.64
CA THR A 329 -17.24 -14.73 -11.90
C THR A 329 -17.52 -13.56 -12.83
N MET A 330 -16.47 -12.90 -13.30
CA MET A 330 -16.56 -11.75 -14.20
C MET A 330 -15.95 -12.10 -15.56
N SER A 331 -16.73 -11.97 -16.62
CA SER A 331 -16.19 -12.04 -18.00
C SER A 331 -15.52 -10.70 -18.35
N LEU A 332 -14.27 -10.75 -18.80
CA LEU A 332 -13.55 -9.56 -19.26
C LEU A 332 -14.25 -8.93 -20.48
N HIS A 333 -14.82 -9.72 -21.36
CA HIS A 333 -15.57 -9.21 -22.52
C HIS A 333 -16.86 -8.49 -22.12
N GLN A 334 -17.63 -9.07 -21.22
CA GLN A 334 -18.94 -8.50 -20.81
C GLN A 334 -18.79 -7.30 -19.88
N SER A 335 -17.84 -7.40 -18.96
CA SER A 335 -17.65 -6.35 -17.93
C SER A 335 -16.81 -5.17 -18.43
N PHE A 336 -15.97 -5.40 -19.43
CA PHE A 336 -14.95 -4.44 -19.86
C PHE A 336 -14.97 -4.23 -21.39
N GLY A 337 -16.11 -4.29 -22.03
CA GLY A 337 -16.31 -4.36 -23.50
C GLY A 337 -15.52 -3.35 -24.35
N GLN A 338 -14.94 -2.29 -23.77
CA GLN A 338 -14.01 -1.38 -24.44
C GLN A 338 -12.55 -1.85 -24.38
N VAL A 339 -12.24 -2.87 -23.55
CA VAL A 339 -10.91 -3.40 -23.34
C VAL A 339 -10.58 -4.52 -24.30
N ALA A 340 -11.62 -5.14 -24.88
CA ALA A 340 -11.47 -6.26 -25.79
C ALA A 340 -10.81 -5.81 -27.11
N ARG A 341 -9.73 -6.46 -27.49
CA ARG A 341 -9.24 -6.37 -28.87
C ARG A 341 -10.21 -7.10 -29.81
N PRO A 342 -10.41 -6.62 -31.04
CA PRO A 342 -11.26 -7.31 -32.03
C PRO A 342 -10.83 -8.76 -32.32
N ASP A 343 -9.55 -9.06 -32.16
CA ASP A 343 -8.94 -10.38 -32.35
C ASP A 343 -9.26 -11.38 -31.22
N TRP A 344 -9.74 -10.91 -30.07
CA TRP A 344 -10.22 -11.81 -29.01
C TRP A 344 -11.59 -12.45 -29.31
N GLU A 345 -12.29 -11.94 -30.29
CA GLU A 345 -13.57 -12.51 -30.75
C GLU A 345 -13.42 -13.81 -31.55
N SER A 346 -12.21 -14.15 -32.00
CA SER A 346 -11.96 -15.29 -32.86
C SER A 346 -11.87 -16.66 -32.17
N GLY A 347 -12.34 -16.76 -30.93
CA GLY A 347 -12.76 -18.06 -30.37
C GLY A 347 -11.68 -19.02 -29.92
N ASP A 348 -10.41 -18.63 -29.92
CA ASP A 348 -9.36 -19.44 -29.30
C ASP A 348 -9.25 -19.14 -27.81
N PRO A 349 -9.65 -20.08 -26.93
CA PRO A 349 -9.59 -19.87 -25.48
C PRO A 349 -8.17 -19.87 -24.91
N SER A 350 -7.17 -20.03 -25.74
CA SER A 350 -5.79 -20.01 -25.32
C SER A 350 -5.29 -18.56 -25.24
N LEU A 351 -5.33 -17.97 -24.06
CA LEU A 351 -4.38 -16.89 -23.68
C LEU A 351 -2.91 -17.40 -23.79
N GLY A 352 -2.69 -18.46 -24.60
CA GLY A 352 -1.50 -19.26 -24.58
C GLY A 352 -0.19 -18.51 -24.76
N ASP A 353 -0.23 -17.35 -25.41
CA ASP A 353 0.95 -16.53 -25.67
C ASP A 353 0.83 -15.10 -25.09
N ALA A 354 -0.33 -14.66 -24.60
CA ALA A 354 -0.47 -13.34 -24.01
C ALA A 354 0.07 -13.32 -22.57
N LEU A 355 0.98 -12.41 -22.29
CA LEU A 355 1.46 -12.18 -20.94
C LEU A 355 0.41 -11.42 -20.14
N VAL A 356 -0.27 -12.14 -19.28
CA VAL A 356 -1.31 -11.59 -18.42
C VAL A 356 -0.86 -11.60 -16.98
N SER A 357 -1.08 -10.49 -16.27
CA SER A 357 -0.83 -10.43 -14.83
C SER A 357 -1.85 -9.58 -14.09
N LEU A 358 -2.25 -10.08 -12.94
CA LEU A 358 -3.03 -9.35 -11.95
C LEU A 358 -2.10 -8.73 -10.91
N ARG A 359 -2.44 -7.54 -10.44
CA ARG A 359 -1.76 -6.87 -9.33
C ARG A 359 -2.78 -6.14 -8.49
N ARG A 360 -2.78 -6.44 -7.20
CA ARG A 360 -3.64 -5.78 -6.22
C ARG A 360 -3.22 -4.33 -6.00
N VAL A 361 -4.22 -3.47 -5.87
CA VAL A 361 -4.09 -2.16 -5.25
C VAL A 361 -4.34 -2.32 -3.76
N GLU A 362 -3.49 -1.76 -2.90
CA GLU A 362 -3.67 -1.84 -1.46
C GLU A 362 -5.07 -1.37 -1.03
N ASP A 363 -5.63 -2.01 -0.02
CA ASP A 363 -6.82 -1.61 0.73
C ASP A 363 -8.14 -1.47 -0.04
N ASN A 364 -8.18 -1.78 -1.34
CA ASN A 364 -9.38 -1.67 -2.17
C ASN A 364 -9.61 -2.94 -2.98
N ALA A 365 -10.85 -3.19 -3.36
CA ALA A 365 -11.21 -4.21 -4.34
C ALA A 365 -10.84 -3.78 -5.77
N GLU A 366 -9.62 -3.26 -5.94
CA GLU A 366 -9.08 -2.75 -7.18
C GLU A 366 -7.87 -3.57 -7.62
N LEU A 367 -7.75 -3.77 -8.92
CA LEU A 367 -6.66 -4.51 -9.54
C LEU A 367 -6.06 -3.74 -10.72
N PHE A 368 -4.79 -3.93 -10.95
CA PHE A 368 -4.20 -3.75 -12.27
C PHE A 368 -4.22 -5.08 -13.00
N LEU A 369 -4.79 -5.08 -14.19
CA LEU A 369 -4.71 -6.16 -15.16
C LEU A 369 -3.76 -5.72 -16.25
N THR A 370 -2.73 -6.49 -16.47
CA THR A 370 -1.86 -6.31 -17.61
C THR A 370 -2.16 -7.38 -18.64
N ILE A 371 -2.32 -6.95 -19.89
CA ILE A 371 -2.45 -7.84 -21.03
C ILE A 371 -1.43 -7.37 -22.05
N ASP A 372 -0.47 -8.22 -22.37
CA ASP A 372 0.69 -7.88 -23.21
C ASP A 372 1.40 -6.62 -22.70
N ARG A 373 1.20 -5.50 -23.38
CA ARG A 373 1.83 -4.21 -23.10
C ARG A 373 0.86 -3.16 -22.55
N VAL A 374 -0.41 -3.52 -22.35
CA VAL A 374 -1.43 -2.59 -21.91
C VAL A 374 -1.79 -2.86 -20.45
N ILE A 375 -1.81 -1.82 -19.65
CA ILE A 375 -2.20 -1.86 -18.24
C ILE A 375 -3.58 -1.25 -18.11
N PHE A 376 -4.47 -2.01 -17.49
CA PHE A 376 -5.82 -1.59 -17.16
C PHE A 376 -5.98 -1.50 -15.65
N HIS A 377 -6.63 -0.46 -15.18
CA HIS A 377 -7.08 -0.34 -13.80
C HIS A 377 -8.52 -0.84 -13.73
N ILE A 378 -8.75 -1.86 -12.91
CA ILE A 378 -10.03 -2.55 -12.76
C ILE A 378 -10.56 -2.32 -11.36
N HIS A 379 -11.81 -1.91 -11.29
CA HIS A 379 -12.56 -1.86 -10.05
C HIS A 379 -13.58 -3.01 -10.03
N ILE A 380 -13.36 -4.00 -9.17
CA ILE A 380 -14.13 -5.25 -9.15
C ILE A 380 -15.61 -4.99 -8.85
N ALA A 381 -15.89 -4.23 -7.77
CA ALA A 381 -17.27 -3.99 -7.32
C ALA A 381 -18.11 -3.23 -8.34
N SER A 382 -17.56 -2.21 -9.02
CA SER A 382 -18.27 -1.46 -10.06
C SER A 382 -18.17 -2.07 -11.45
N ARG A 383 -17.38 -3.13 -11.62
CA ARG A 383 -17.09 -3.80 -12.90
C ARG A 383 -16.63 -2.84 -13.99
N THR A 384 -15.80 -1.85 -13.60
CA THR A 384 -15.23 -0.87 -14.52
C THR A 384 -13.76 -1.16 -14.79
N ALA A 385 -13.32 -0.93 -16.04
CA ALA A 385 -11.93 -1.01 -16.44
C ALA A 385 -11.53 0.23 -17.24
N ASN A 386 -10.39 0.78 -16.92
CA ASN A 386 -9.84 1.92 -17.62
C ASN A 386 -8.41 1.61 -18.08
N LYS A 387 -8.12 1.81 -19.35
CA LYS A 387 -6.73 1.78 -19.83
C LYS A 387 -5.96 2.94 -19.19
N VAL A 388 -4.88 2.61 -18.49
CA VAL A 388 -4.09 3.61 -17.74
C VAL A 388 -2.69 3.81 -18.30
N PHE A 389 -2.15 2.80 -19.00
CA PHE A 389 -0.83 2.89 -19.58
C PHE A 389 -0.67 1.89 -20.73
N GLU A 390 0.19 2.23 -21.69
CA GLU A 390 0.62 1.33 -22.76
C GLU A 390 2.14 1.43 -22.85
N MET A 391 2.79 0.27 -22.71
CA MET A 391 4.24 0.18 -22.79
C MET A 391 4.70 0.29 -24.25
N THR A 392 5.85 0.93 -24.40
CA THR A 392 6.49 1.00 -25.72
C THR A 392 7.06 -0.36 -26.14
N PRO A 393 7.25 -0.61 -27.44
CA PRO A 393 7.83 -1.87 -27.94
C PRO A 393 9.24 -2.19 -27.42
N LYS A 394 9.94 -1.20 -26.87
CA LYS A 394 11.31 -1.35 -26.30
C LYS A 394 11.30 -1.83 -24.85
N GLU A 395 10.17 -1.69 -24.16
CA GLU A 395 10.03 -2.13 -22.78
C GLU A 395 9.83 -3.64 -22.73
N ASP A 396 10.57 -4.26 -21.81
CA ASP A 396 10.57 -5.72 -21.67
C ASP A 396 9.25 -6.22 -21.04
N ILE A 397 8.81 -7.41 -21.45
CA ILE A 397 7.55 -8.00 -21.01
C ILE A 397 7.58 -8.47 -19.54
N GLY A 398 8.77 -8.49 -18.95
CA GLY A 398 9.01 -8.92 -17.55
C GLY A 398 8.84 -7.85 -16.47
N PHE A 399 8.13 -6.75 -16.75
CA PHE A 399 7.98 -5.62 -15.82
C PHE A 399 7.17 -5.94 -14.57
N GLU A 400 7.45 -5.18 -13.52
CA GLU A 400 6.68 -5.20 -12.28
C GLU A 400 5.98 -3.86 -12.09
N ILE A 401 4.74 -3.92 -11.57
CA ILE A 401 3.92 -2.76 -11.21
C ILE A 401 3.84 -2.67 -9.70
N PHE A 402 4.09 -1.48 -9.17
CA PHE A 402 3.96 -1.16 -7.75
C PHE A 402 2.93 -0.05 -7.57
N PRO A 403 1.68 -0.37 -7.17
CA PRO A 403 0.68 0.63 -6.88
C PRO A 403 1.17 1.60 -5.81
N PHE A 404 0.97 2.89 -6.02
CA PHE A 404 1.43 3.94 -5.12
C PHE A 404 0.24 4.71 -4.56
N MET A 405 -0.02 4.46 -3.28
CA MET A 405 -1.14 5.05 -2.55
C MET A 405 -0.77 6.37 -1.89
N MET A 406 -1.79 7.13 -1.54
CA MET A 406 -1.65 8.26 -0.62
C MET A 406 -1.25 7.73 0.77
N ILE A 407 -0.38 8.46 1.47
CA ILE A 407 0.02 8.14 2.84
C ILE A 407 -1.20 8.25 3.77
N TRP A 408 -1.34 7.24 4.62
CA TRP A 408 -2.33 7.21 5.68
C TRP A 408 -1.70 6.77 7.01
N PRO A 409 -2.05 7.39 8.16
CA PRO A 409 -2.88 8.59 8.32
C PRO A 409 -2.22 9.85 7.75
N PRO A 410 -3.00 10.93 7.54
CA PRO A 410 -2.40 12.19 7.13
C PRO A 410 -1.53 12.75 8.27
N THR A 411 -0.39 13.31 7.91
CA THR A 411 0.50 13.97 8.86
C THR A 411 -0.04 15.34 9.24
N PHE A 412 -0.32 15.55 10.52
CA PHE A 412 -0.70 16.85 11.07
C PHE A 412 0.54 17.65 11.50
N PRO A 413 0.48 18.99 11.46
CA PRO A 413 1.56 19.81 11.98
C PRO A 413 1.68 19.62 13.49
N ALA A 414 2.91 19.57 13.98
CA ALA A 414 3.18 19.64 15.42
C ALA A 414 2.78 21.03 15.93
N LEU A 415 2.11 21.09 17.07
CA LEU A 415 1.93 22.34 17.81
C LEU A 415 3.28 22.63 18.48
N ASN A 416 4.02 23.62 17.98
CA ASN A 416 5.08 24.21 18.78
C ASN A 416 4.37 25.01 19.87
N TYR A 417 4.32 24.48 21.07
CA TYR A 417 4.16 25.31 22.26
C TYR A 417 5.52 26.00 22.41
N ASP A 418 5.63 27.22 21.91
CA ASP A 418 6.69 28.10 22.37
C ASP A 418 6.42 28.25 23.87
N ASP A 419 7.32 27.73 24.71
CA ASP A 419 7.40 27.97 26.13
C ASP A 419 7.82 29.45 26.36
N ASP A 420 6.93 30.36 25.98
CA ASP A 420 7.02 31.77 26.32
C ASP A 420 6.39 32.00 27.72
N ASP A 421 6.86 31.29 28.72
CA ASP A 421 6.59 31.60 30.12
C ASP A 421 7.86 31.32 30.92
N ASP A 422 8.77 32.28 30.93
CA ASP A 422 9.63 32.56 32.09
C ASP A 422 10.58 33.76 31.80
N ASP A 423 10.05 34.97 31.86
CA ASP A 423 10.84 36.17 32.21
C ASP A 423 9.92 37.21 32.85
N ASP A 424 9.52 36.94 34.11
CA ASP A 424 9.12 37.95 35.05
C ASP A 424 9.75 37.62 36.42
N GLN A 425 10.98 38.12 36.61
CA GLN A 425 11.56 38.42 37.90
C GLN A 425 12.18 39.82 37.93
#